data_4d77c1cd8d581349be6b7dbf3101ac31
#
_entry.id   4d77c1cd8d581349be6b7dbf3101ac31
#
_cell.length_a   1.000
_cell.length_b   1.000
_cell.length_c   1.000
_cell.angle_alpha   90.00
_cell.angle_beta   90.00
_cell.angle_gamma   90.00
#
_symmetry.space_group_name_H-M   'P 1'
#
loop_
_entity.id
_entity.type
_entity.pdbx_description
1 polymer ?
#
loop_
_entity_poly.entity_id
_entity_poly.type
_entity_poly.pdbx_seq_one_letter_code
_entity_poly.pdbx_strand_id
1 'polypeptide(L)'
;MTKFLFVRHGEPDYSSVAEWAHIPMGKTLAGLSENGKQQIRNSCELLTKYDIDIIVSSPFTRTMQSAAIMSKQLNADVEVERDLYEWQADLTYSITDDKELLMLCQEHDRMNGVYPSGEIKTWESTEMVRDRVLACLKKYCKYKCVVISGHAMMLQAVLGITTPIDYGQILRFEM
;
A
#
# COMPACT_ATOMS: atom_id res chain seq x y z
N MET A 1 -6.08 14.79 17.40
CA MET A 1 -5.82 13.39 17.01
C MET A 1 -6.50 13.18 15.67
N THR A 2 -5.75 12.73 14.67
CA THR A 2 -6.21 12.49 13.30
C THR A 2 -6.61 11.04 13.15
N LYS A 3 -7.80 10.80 12.61
CA LYS A 3 -8.28 9.46 12.28
C LYS A 3 -7.79 9.10 10.89
N PHE A 4 -7.06 8.00 10.78
CA PHE A 4 -6.65 7.41 9.51
C PHE A 4 -7.51 6.18 9.21
N LEU A 5 -8.12 6.17 8.04
CA LEU A 5 -8.89 5.07 7.48
C LEU A 5 -8.08 4.48 6.33
N PHE A 6 -7.41 3.40 6.60
CA PHE A 6 -6.54 2.75 5.63
C PHE A 6 -7.32 1.74 4.80
N VAL A 7 -7.29 1.88 3.49
CA VAL A 7 -7.95 0.99 2.53
C VAL A 7 -6.88 0.28 1.72
N ARG A 8 -6.78 -1.05 1.83
CA ARG A 8 -5.98 -1.82 0.89
C ARG A 8 -6.59 -1.69 -0.50
N HIS A 9 -5.78 -1.43 -1.52
CA HIS A 9 -6.24 -1.39 -2.92
C HIS A 9 -7.08 -2.62 -3.27
N GLY A 10 -7.96 -2.51 -4.26
CA GLY A 10 -8.71 -3.64 -4.82
C GLY A 10 -7.81 -4.64 -5.53
N GLU A 11 -8.34 -5.80 -5.89
CA GLU A 11 -7.64 -6.85 -6.62
C GLU A 11 -6.96 -6.28 -7.88
N PRO A 12 -5.63 -6.50 -8.06
CA PRO A 12 -4.92 -6.04 -9.24
C PRO A 12 -5.12 -6.99 -10.42
N ASP A 13 -5.09 -6.45 -11.64
CA ASP A 13 -5.00 -7.20 -12.89
C ASP A 13 -3.56 -7.22 -13.40
N TYR A 14 -2.81 -8.25 -13.06
CA TYR A 14 -1.45 -8.44 -13.56
C TYR A 14 -1.39 -8.91 -15.02
N SER A 15 -2.49 -9.39 -15.60
CA SER A 15 -2.53 -9.80 -17.01
C SER A 15 -2.33 -8.61 -17.95
N SER A 16 -2.78 -7.44 -17.53
CA SER A 16 -2.63 -6.19 -18.29
C SER A 16 -1.18 -5.70 -18.44
N VAL A 17 -0.27 -6.25 -17.64
CA VAL A 17 1.16 -5.90 -17.60
C VAL A 17 2.06 -7.13 -17.75
N ALA A 18 1.54 -8.22 -18.32
CA ALA A 18 2.26 -9.50 -18.39
C ALA A 18 3.62 -9.39 -19.12
N GLU A 19 3.72 -8.53 -20.14
CA GLU A 19 4.96 -8.27 -20.87
C GLU A 19 6.04 -7.58 -20.02
N TRP A 20 5.63 -6.89 -18.96
CA TRP A 20 6.49 -6.09 -18.07
C TRP A 20 6.64 -6.72 -16.69
N ALA A 21 5.90 -7.82 -16.42
CA ALA A 21 5.83 -8.41 -15.08
C ALA A 21 7.17 -8.98 -14.58
N HIS A 22 8.12 -9.23 -15.50
CA HIS A 22 9.46 -9.71 -15.20
C HIS A 22 10.38 -8.62 -14.60
N ILE A 23 9.96 -7.37 -14.60
CA ILE A 23 10.69 -6.27 -13.96
C ILE A 23 9.86 -5.69 -12.80
N PRO A 24 10.50 -5.25 -11.70
CA PRO A 24 9.79 -4.72 -10.54
C PRO A 24 8.81 -3.59 -10.88
N MET A 25 9.19 -2.69 -11.79
CA MET A 25 8.35 -1.59 -12.25
C MET A 25 7.06 -2.09 -12.93
N GLY A 26 7.11 -3.19 -13.69
CA GLY A 26 5.94 -3.71 -14.39
C GLY A 26 4.80 -4.05 -13.44
N LYS A 27 5.10 -4.68 -12.30
CA LYS A 27 4.08 -5.00 -11.28
C LYS A 27 3.49 -3.75 -10.62
N THR A 28 4.22 -2.63 -10.58
CA THR A 28 3.69 -1.37 -10.05
C THR A 28 2.68 -0.71 -10.97
N LEU A 29 2.76 -0.99 -12.29
CA LEU A 29 1.87 -0.46 -13.32
C LEU A 29 0.53 -1.20 -13.40
N ALA A 30 0.41 -2.38 -12.80
CA ALA A 30 -0.84 -3.14 -12.79
C ALA A 30 -1.99 -2.33 -12.19
N GLY A 31 -3.06 -2.19 -12.96
CA GLY A 31 -4.31 -1.57 -12.53
C GLY A 31 -5.21 -2.53 -11.75
N LEU A 32 -6.44 -2.12 -11.50
CA LEU A 32 -7.45 -2.93 -10.84
C LEU A 32 -8.16 -3.84 -11.85
N SER A 33 -8.46 -5.07 -11.43
CA SER A 33 -9.45 -5.91 -12.10
C SER A 33 -10.86 -5.33 -11.94
N GLU A 34 -11.85 -5.81 -12.70
CA GLU A 34 -13.24 -5.39 -12.51
C GLU A 34 -13.74 -5.75 -11.10
N ASN A 35 -13.34 -6.93 -10.59
CA ASN A 35 -13.61 -7.32 -9.21
C ASN A 35 -12.95 -6.34 -8.21
N GLY A 36 -11.69 -5.96 -8.46
CA GLY A 36 -10.98 -4.97 -7.64
C GLY A 36 -11.68 -3.61 -7.59
N LYS A 37 -12.20 -3.14 -8.71
CA LYS A 37 -13.00 -1.91 -8.77
C LYS A 37 -14.28 -2.02 -7.95
N GLN A 38 -14.94 -3.20 -7.97
CA GLN A 38 -16.14 -3.43 -7.18
C GLN A 38 -15.83 -3.51 -5.69
N GLN A 39 -14.73 -4.15 -5.30
CA GLN A 39 -14.26 -4.19 -3.90
C GLN A 39 -14.08 -2.77 -3.34
N ILE A 40 -13.49 -1.86 -4.10
CA ILE A 40 -13.33 -0.46 -3.67
C ILE A 40 -14.67 0.28 -3.60
N ARG A 41 -15.61 0.04 -4.51
CA ARG A 41 -16.96 0.63 -4.40
C ARG A 41 -17.65 0.18 -3.11
N ASN A 42 -17.54 -1.10 -2.75
CA ASN A 42 -18.08 -1.63 -1.50
C ASN A 42 -17.41 -0.98 -0.27
N SER A 43 -16.10 -0.73 -0.35
CA SER A 43 -15.38 0.00 0.71
C SER A 43 -15.91 1.43 0.86
N CYS A 44 -16.24 2.10 -0.25
CA CYS A 44 -16.78 3.45 -0.20
C CYS A 44 -18.12 3.51 0.56
N GLU A 45 -19.00 2.51 0.41
CA GLU A 45 -20.26 2.46 1.16
C GLU A 45 -20.02 2.48 2.67
N LEU A 46 -18.98 1.80 3.15
CA LEU A 46 -18.59 1.79 4.55
C LEU A 46 -17.92 3.11 5.00
N LEU A 47 -17.35 3.86 4.06
CA LEU A 47 -16.67 5.12 4.32
C LEU A 47 -17.63 6.32 4.36
N THR A 48 -18.84 6.24 3.80
CA THR A 48 -19.82 7.34 3.76
C THR A 48 -20.23 7.87 5.14
N LYS A 49 -20.04 7.08 6.20
CA LYS A 49 -20.32 7.50 7.58
C LYS A 49 -19.26 8.42 8.20
N TYR A 50 -18.16 8.69 7.48
CA TYR A 50 -17.08 9.55 7.94
C TYR A 50 -17.07 10.85 7.15
N ASP A 51 -16.75 11.94 7.82
CA ASP A 51 -16.46 13.24 7.21
C ASP A 51 -14.99 13.24 6.81
N ILE A 52 -14.72 12.90 5.54
CA ILE A 52 -13.37 12.67 5.01
C ILE A 52 -12.82 13.99 4.48
N ASP A 53 -11.71 14.45 5.06
CA ASP A 53 -11.06 15.69 4.64
C ASP A 53 -10.24 15.50 3.35
N ILE A 54 -9.57 14.36 3.20
CA ILE A 54 -8.66 14.08 2.07
C ILE A 54 -8.41 12.58 1.91
N ILE A 55 -8.10 12.18 0.69
CA ILE A 55 -7.61 10.84 0.33
C ILE A 55 -6.13 10.97 -0.04
N VAL A 56 -5.26 10.15 0.55
CA VAL A 56 -3.84 10.11 0.24
C VAL A 56 -3.50 8.75 -0.36
N SER A 57 -2.92 8.72 -1.54
CA SER A 57 -2.65 7.50 -2.29
C SER A 57 -1.17 7.20 -2.42
N SER A 58 -0.83 5.92 -2.36
CA SER A 58 0.42 5.39 -2.92
C SER A 58 0.49 5.69 -4.44
N PRO A 59 1.70 5.83 -5.01
CA PRO A 59 1.87 6.15 -6.44
C PRO A 59 1.62 4.97 -7.39
N PHE A 60 1.33 3.77 -6.89
CA PHE A 60 1.12 2.61 -7.74
C PHE A 60 -0.25 2.66 -8.43
N THR A 61 -0.34 2.20 -9.68
CA THR A 61 -1.55 2.32 -10.52
C THR A 61 -2.80 1.80 -9.82
N ARG A 62 -2.74 0.62 -9.18
CA ARG A 62 -3.87 0.02 -8.45
C ARG A 62 -4.37 0.86 -7.27
N THR A 63 -3.48 1.53 -6.57
CA THR A 63 -3.85 2.42 -5.44
C THR A 63 -4.37 3.76 -5.94
N MET A 64 -3.80 4.32 -7.00
CA MET A 64 -4.32 5.55 -7.63
C MET A 64 -5.71 5.33 -8.24
N GLN A 65 -5.97 4.18 -8.89
CA GLN A 65 -7.30 3.84 -9.36
C GLN A 65 -8.29 3.63 -8.21
N SER A 66 -7.85 3.00 -7.11
CA SER A 66 -8.67 2.89 -5.89
C SER A 66 -9.00 4.27 -5.32
N ALA A 67 -8.02 5.16 -5.22
CA ALA A 67 -8.21 6.53 -4.75
C ALA A 67 -9.15 7.34 -5.67
N ALA A 68 -9.04 7.19 -6.99
CA ALA A 68 -9.91 7.85 -7.94
C ALA A 68 -11.39 7.41 -7.80
N ILE A 69 -11.63 6.09 -7.57
CA ILE A 69 -12.97 5.59 -7.28
C ILE A 69 -13.49 6.20 -5.98
N MET A 70 -12.68 6.19 -4.91
CA MET A 70 -13.05 6.75 -3.61
C MET A 70 -13.32 8.26 -3.71
N SER A 71 -12.46 9.03 -4.38
CA SER A 71 -12.63 10.47 -4.60
C SER A 71 -13.97 10.79 -5.26
N LYS A 72 -14.31 10.07 -6.31
CA LYS A 72 -15.57 10.28 -7.04
C LYS A 72 -16.82 9.98 -6.18
N GLN A 73 -16.75 8.96 -5.33
CA GLN A 73 -17.92 8.55 -4.52
C GLN A 73 -18.04 9.33 -3.20
N LEU A 74 -16.92 9.74 -2.63
CA LEU A 74 -16.86 10.42 -1.33
C LEU A 74 -16.71 11.94 -1.47
N ASN A 75 -16.58 12.47 -2.70
CA ASN A 75 -16.36 13.88 -3.00
C ASN A 75 -15.20 14.48 -2.20
N ALA A 76 -14.08 13.79 -2.16
CA ALA A 76 -12.87 14.21 -1.45
C ALA A 76 -11.68 14.30 -2.42
N ASP A 77 -10.81 15.29 -2.21
CA ASP A 77 -9.60 15.47 -3.02
C ASP A 77 -8.59 14.34 -2.80
N VAL A 78 -7.72 14.12 -3.80
CA VAL A 78 -6.66 13.10 -3.75
C VAL A 78 -5.29 13.77 -3.83
N GLU A 79 -4.43 13.42 -2.89
CA GLU A 79 -2.98 13.65 -2.99
C GLU A 79 -2.23 12.34 -3.16
N VAL A 80 -1.13 12.35 -3.93
CA VAL A 80 -0.27 11.17 -4.13
C VAL A 80 1.02 11.37 -3.37
N GLU A 81 1.33 10.43 -2.48
CA GLU A 81 2.54 10.45 -1.67
C GLU A 81 3.49 9.32 -2.07
N ARG A 82 4.69 9.71 -2.47
CA ARG A 82 5.73 8.78 -2.88
C ARG A 82 6.03 7.73 -1.82
N ASP A 83 6.12 8.14 -0.56
CA ASP A 83 6.56 7.30 0.55
C ASP A 83 5.49 6.30 1.04
N LEU A 84 4.32 6.25 0.37
CA LEU A 84 3.27 5.24 0.58
C LEU A 84 3.36 4.03 -0.37
N TYR A 85 4.47 3.86 -1.11
CA TYR A 85 4.65 2.67 -1.96
C TYR A 85 4.68 1.38 -1.12
N GLU A 86 4.41 0.23 -1.77
CA GLU A 86 4.46 -1.08 -1.10
C GLU A 86 5.90 -1.45 -0.73
N TRP A 87 6.05 -2.37 0.22
CA TRP A 87 7.32 -2.97 0.58
C TRP A 87 8.15 -3.35 -0.66
N GLN A 88 9.45 -3.08 -0.61
CA GLN A 88 10.37 -3.37 -1.71
C GLN A 88 11.22 -4.59 -1.37
N ALA A 89 11.14 -5.61 -2.23
CA ALA A 89 11.97 -6.81 -2.12
C ALA A 89 13.41 -6.56 -2.57
N ASP A 90 13.64 -5.53 -3.38
CA ASP A 90 14.98 -5.16 -3.85
C ASP A 90 15.11 -3.65 -3.95
N LEU A 91 15.87 -3.07 -3.03
CA LEU A 91 16.21 -1.63 -3.00
C LEU A 91 17.28 -1.26 -4.03
N THR A 92 17.93 -2.24 -4.66
CA THR A 92 18.95 -2.01 -5.68
C THR A 92 18.36 -1.93 -7.09
N TYR A 93 17.10 -2.37 -7.26
CA TYR A 93 16.41 -2.46 -8.54
C TYR A 93 17.16 -3.30 -9.59
N SER A 94 17.96 -4.26 -9.15
CA SER A 94 18.80 -5.11 -10.00
C SER A 94 18.15 -6.43 -10.40
N ILE A 95 17.09 -6.85 -9.68
CA ILE A 95 16.42 -8.12 -9.90
C ILE A 95 15.57 -8.06 -11.16
N THR A 96 15.76 -9.07 -12.01
CA THR A 96 15.00 -9.26 -13.26
C THR A 96 14.32 -10.63 -13.33
N ASP A 97 14.43 -11.46 -12.29
CA ASP A 97 13.87 -12.81 -12.24
C ASP A 97 12.85 -12.94 -11.08
N ASP A 98 11.66 -13.41 -11.41
CA ASP A 98 10.61 -13.70 -10.42
C ASP A 98 11.00 -14.73 -9.36
N LYS A 99 11.92 -15.67 -9.68
CA LYS A 99 12.40 -16.64 -8.69
C LYS A 99 13.27 -15.97 -7.63
N GLU A 100 14.16 -15.09 -8.06
CA GLU A 100 14.99 -14.30 -7.14
C GLU A 100 14.13 -13.39 -6.27
N LEU A 101 13.15 -12.73 -6.85
CA LEU A 101 12.16 -11.95 -6.11
C LEU A 101 11.43 -12.77 -5.04
N LEU A 102 10.98 -13.99 -5.41
CA LEU A 102 10.32 -14.88 -4.47
C LEU A 102 11.24 -15.33 -3.34
N MET A 103 12.53 -15.58 -3.63
CA MET A 103 13.51 -15.93 -2.59
C MET A 103 13.69 -14.81 -1.57
N LEU A 104 13.74 -13.55 -2.00
CA LEU A 104 13.83 -12.40 -1.10
C LEU A 104 12.57 -12.21 -0.27
N CYS A 105 11.37 -12.42 -0.84
CA CYS A 105 10.13 -12.43 -0.09
C CYS A 105 10.16 -13.50 1.01
N GLN A 106 10.59 -14.72 0.68
CA GLN A 106 10.71 -15.81 1.64
C GLN A 106 11.77 -15.54 2.72
N GLU A 107 12.88 -14.90 2.35
CA GLU A 107 13.90 -14.50 3.31
C GLU A 107 13.36 -13.46 4.28
N HIS A 108 12.71 -12.41 3.78
CA HIS A 108 12.06 -11.39 4.60
C HIS A 108 11.08 -12.02 5.60
N ASP A 109 10.21 -12.92 5.13
CA ASP A 109 9.21 -13.58 5.98
C ASP A 109 9.86 -14.45 7.05
N ARG A 110 10.88 -15.24 6.69
CA ARG A 110 11.64 -16.08 7.61
C ARG A 110 12.35 -15.27 8.70
N MET A 111 12.77 -14.04 8.36
CA MET A 111 13.43 -13.11 9.28
C MET A 111 12.46 -12.16 9.99
N ASN A 112 11.15 -12.33 9.78
CA ASN A 112 10.11 -11.43 10.30
C ASN A 112 10.37 -9.95 9.94
N GLY A 113 10.93 -9.70 8.77
CA GLY A 113 11.25 -8.36 8.28
C GLY A 113 12.38 -7.64 9.03
N VAL A 114 13.18 -8.36 9.80
CA VAL A 114 14.29 -7.80 10.58
C VAL A 114 15.63 -8.25 10.00
N TYR A 115 16.57 -7.32 9.86
CA TYR A 115 17.93 -7.66 9.44
C TYR A 115 18.68 -8.41 10.54
N PRO A 116 19.42 -9.48 10.21
CA PRO A 116 20.35 -10.09 11.16
C PRO A 116 21.38 -9.08 11.66
N SER A 117 21.85 -9.27 12.88
CA SER A 117 22.85 -8.37 13.47
C SER A 117 24.12 -8.29 12.62
N GLY A 118 24.47 -7.06 12.21
CA GLY A 118 25.65 -6.80 11.39
C GLY A 118 25.46 -7.05 9.89
N GLU A 119 24.28 -7.42 9.43
CA GLU A 119 23.96 -7.59 8.00
C GLU A 119 23.02 -6.51 7.50
N ILE A 120 23.18 -6.15 6.23
CA ILE A 120 22.23 -5.31 5.47
C ILE A 120 21.72 -6.19 4.33
N LYS A 121 20.38 -6.28 4.20
CA LYS A 121 19.74 -7.01 3.11
C LYS A 121 19.40 -6.07 1.96
N THR A 122 19.11 -6.64 0.79
CA THR A 122 18.64 -5.88 -0.36
C THR A 122 17.17 -5.48 -0.24
N TRP A 123 16.38 -6.22 0.52
CA TRP A 123 14.97 -5.91 0.77
C TRP A 123 14.79 -4.86 1.88
N GLU A 124 13.68 -4.15 1.84
CA GLU A 124 13.29 -3.15 2.82
C GLU A 124 12.90 -3.81 4.15
N SER A 125 13.50 -3.43 5.28
CA SER A 125 13.06 -3.97 6.58
C SER A 125 11.69 -3.42 6.98
N THR A 126 10.99 -4.14 7.84
CA THR A 126 9.71 -3.68 8.40
C THR A 126 9.83 -2.32 9.09
N GLU A 127 10.95 -2.06 9.77
CA GLU A 127 11.24 -0.77 10.41
C GLU A 127 11.37 0.35 9.37
N MET A 128 12.12 0.13 8.29
CA MET A 128 12.25 1.11 7.19
C MET A 128 10.89 1.46 6.59
N VAL A 129 10.04 0.47 6.31
CA VAL A 129 8.67 0.69 5.83
C VAL A 129 7.87 1.53 6.81
N ARG A 130 7.89 1.15 8.09
CA ARG A 130 7.18 1.85 9.15
C ARG A 130 7.61 3.31 9.26
N ASP A 131 8.92 3.55 9.30
CA ASP A 131 9.47 4.89 9.51
C ASP A 131 9.11 5.85 8.37
N ARG A 132 9.28 5.43 7.09
CA ARG A 132 8.91 6.29 5.95
C ARG A 132 7.41 6.57 5.91
N VAL A 133 6.58 5.56 6.19
CA VAL A 133 5.12 5.73 6.18
C VAL A 133 4.68 6.65 7.30
N LEU A 134 5.16 6.45 8.54
CA LEU A 134 4.81 7.33 9.67
C LEU A 134 5.30 8.76 9.45
N ALA A 135 6.50 8.95 8.87
CA ALA A 135 6.99 10.28 8.51
C ALA A 135 6.08 10.98 7.47
N CYS A 136 5.60 10.21 6.48
CA CYS A 136 4.62 10.69 5.51
C CYS A 136 3.29 11.08 6.18
N LEU A 137 2.71 10.20 7.00
CA LEU A 137 1.41 10.42 7.63
C LEU A 137 1.40 11.63 8.58
N LYS A 138 2.52 11.98 9.20
CA LYS A 138 2.63 13.18 10.06
C LYS A 138 2.27 14.47 9.32
N LYS A 139 2.50 14.56 8.00
CA LYS A 139 2.12 15.73 7.18
C LYS A 139 0.60 15.97 7.19
N TYR A 140 -0.16 14.91 7.41
CA TYR A 140 -1.62 14.88 7.35
C TYR A 140 -2.29 14.99 8.71
N CYS A 141 -1.52 15.07 9.81
CA CYS A 141 -2.06 15.25 11.16
C CYS A 141 -2.78 16.60 11.39
N LYS A 142 -2.78 17.48 10.40
CA LYS A 142 -3.58 18.73 10.38
C LYS A 142 -5.07 18.48 10.04
N TYR A 143 -5.41 17.34 9.48
CA TYR A 143 -6.77 16.94 9.12
C TYR A 143 -7.43 16.13 10.23
N LYS A 144 -8.77 16.05 10.24
CA LYS A 144 -9.53 15.27 11.22
C LYS A 144 -9.69 13.81 10.79
N CYS A 145 -9.94 13.59 9.50
CA CYS A 145 -10.17 12.26 8.94
C CYS A 145 -9.51 12.12 7.58
N VAL A 146 -8.56 11.20 7.46
CA VAL A 146 -7.77 10.95 6.26
C VAL A 146 -7.99 9.51 5.79
N VAL A 147 -8.29 9.32 4.51
CA VAL A 147 -8.32 8.01 3.89
C VAL A 147 -6.96 7.74 3.24
N ILE A 148 -6.37 6.58 3.49
CA ILE A 148 -5.13 6.14 2.86
C ILE A 148 -5.45 5.01 1.87
N SER A 149 -5.17 5.21 0.59
CA SER A 149 -5.17 4.16 -0.41
C SER A 149 -3.78 3.54 -0.51
N GLY A 150 -3.62 2.33 -0.03
CA GLY A 150 -2.29 1.72 0.08
C GLY A 150 -2.29 0.20 0.01
N HIS A 151 -1.30 -0.42 0.66
CA HIS A 151 -0.89 -1.80 0.46
C HIS A 151 -0.85 -2.58 1.78
N ALA A 152 -0.89 -3.91 1.67
CA ALA A 152 -0.97 -4.79 2.85
C ALA A 152 0.27 -4.72 3.74
N MET A 153 1.47 -4.97 3.18
CA MET A 153 2.70 -5.01 3.99
C MET A 153 3.04 -3.65 4.59
N MET A 154 2.79 -2.57 3.83
CA MET A 154 2.95 -1.21 4.33
C MET A 154 2.10 -0.97 5.59
N LEU A 155 0.82 -1.37 5.57
CA LEU A 155 -0.06 -1.20 6.71
C LEU A 155 0.29 -2.14 7.87
N GLN A 156 0.65 -3.39 7.56
CA GLN A 156 1.13 -4.34 8.57
C GLN A 156 2.33 -3.79 9.34
N ALA A 157 3.29 -3.17 8.65
CA ALA A 157 4.46 -2.54 9.28
C ALA A 157 4.07 -1.39 10.22
N VAL A 158 3.11 -0.55 9.82
CA VAL A 158 2.63 0.58 10.64
C VAL A 158 1.91 0.11 11.89
N LEU A 159 1.04 -0.89 11.76
CA LEU A 159 0.20 -1.39 12.85
C LEU A 159 0.88 -2.46 13.71
N GLY A 160 2.02 -3.02 13.29
CA GLY A 160 2.68 -4.12 13.97
C GLY A 160 1.85 -5.41 13.96
N ILE A 161 1.11 -5.67 12.88
CA ILE A 161 0.28 -6.86 12.69
C ILE A 161 0.82 -7.74 11.59
N THR A 162 0.55 -9.05 11.68
CA THR A 162 0.95 -10.05 10.67
C THR A 162 -0.25 -10.71 9.99
N THR A 163 -1.47 -10.40 10.46
CA THR A 163 -2.69 -10.95 9.87
C THR A 163 -2.86 -10.48 8.42
N PRO A 164 -3.28 -11.35 7.50
CA PRO A 164 -3.62 -10.96 6.14
C PRO A 164 -4.69 -9.85 6.14
N ILE A 165 -4.55 -8.94 5.20
CA ILE A 165 -5.51 -7.85 4.97
C ILE A 165 -6.11 -8.09 3.60
N ASP A 166 -7.43 -8.20 3.50
CA ASP A 166 -8.13 -8.46 2.25
C ASP A 166 -8.15 -7.23 1.32
N TYR A 167 -8.33 -7.45 0.01
CA TYR A 167 -8.52 -6.36 -0.94
C TYR A 167 -9.77 -5.54 -0.61
N GLY A 168 -9.62 -4.21 -0.60
CA GLY A 168 -10.68 -3.30 -0.19
C GLY A 168 -10.95 -3.27 1.32
N GLN A 169 -10.25 -4.05 2.13
CA GLN A 169 -10.41 -4.01 3.59
C GLN A 169 -10.00 -2.65 4.15
N ILE A 170 -10.82 -2.18 5.10
CA ILE A 170 -10.59 -0.92 5.82
C ILE A 170 -10.08 -1.22 7.21
N LEU A 171 -8.95 -0.65 7.57
CA LEU A 171 -8.42 -0.65 8.94
C LEU A 171 -8.32 0.78 9.45
N ARG A 172 -8.53 0.96 10.74
CA ARG A 172 -8.54 2.27 11.39
C ARG A 172 -7.43 2.37 12.42
N PHE A 173 -6.75 3.50 12.43
CA PHE A 173 -5.85 3.89 13.51
C PHE A 173 -5.87 5.42 13.71
N GLU A 174 -5.27 5.90 14.78
CA GLU A 174 -5.23 7.32 15.14
C GLU A 174 -3.80 7.77 15.47
N MET A 175 -3.46 8.99 15.07
CA MET A 175 -2.19 9.64 15.40
C MET A 175 -2.45 11.03 16.00
#